data_43da93a1260607c6d3c5e4a18fd147b1
#
_entry.id   43da93a1260607c6d3c5e4a18fd147b1
#
_cell.length_a   1.000
_cell.length_b   1.000
_cell.length_c   1.000
_cell.angle_alpha   90.00
_cell.angle_beta   90.00
_cell.angle_gamma   90.00
#
_symmetry.space_group_name_H-M   'P 1'
#
loop_
_entity.id
_entity.type
_entity.pdbx_description
1 polymer ?
#
loop_
_entity_poly.entity_id
_entity_poly.type
_entity_poly.pdbx_seq_one_letter_code
_entity_poly.pdbx_strand_id
1 'polypeptide(L)' 'MFKFIVPKGNENEAALRAIFGLKSKMKMRESSTGKYRSFTILDRVTGADEVFERYEAAAKIPGIIAL' A
#
# COMPACT_ATOMS: atom_id res chain seq x y z
N MET A 1 -2.20 -8.73 6.85
CA MET A 1 -2.24 -8.45 5.41
C MET A 1 -2.89 -7.11 5.15
N PHE A 2 -2.28 -6.31 4.31
CA PHE A 2 -2.80 -4.99 3.94
C PHE A 2 -3.20 -4.99 2.47
N LYS A 3 -4.26 -4.28 2.15
CA LYS A 3 -4.73 -4.20 0.78
C LYS A 3 -5.11 -2.76 0.45
N PHE A 4 -4.48 -2.22 -0.60
CA PHE A 4 -4.67 -0.83 -1.01
C PHE A 4 -4.89 -0.74 -2.51
N ILE A 5 -5.68 0.26 -2.89
CA ILE A 5 -5.81 0.65 -4.29
C ILE A 5 -5.24 2.06 -4.42
N VAL A 6 -4.29 2.25 -5.32
CA VAL A 6 -3.65 3.55 -5.53
C VAL A 6 -3.75 3.96 -6.99
N PRO A 7 -3.83 5.27 -7.27
CA PRO A 7 -3.75 5.75 -8.65
C PRO A 7 -2.40 5.35 -9.25
N LYS A 8 -2.40 4.99 -10.52
CA LYS A 8 -1.19 4.59 -11.22
C LYS A 8 -0.17 5.72 -11.20
N GLY A 9 1.05 5.42 -10.77
CA GLY A 9 2.15 6.37 -10.73
C GLY A 9 3.33 5.84 -9.94
N ASN A 10 4.53 6.09 -10.45
CA ASN A 10 5.76 5.61 -9.81
C ASN A 10 5.94 6.21 -8.41
N GLU A 11 5.53 7.45 -8.22
CA GLU A 11 5.63 8.12 -6.92
C GLU A 11 4.76 7.44 -5.86
N ASN A 12 3.55 7.06 -6.23
CA ASN A 12 2.63 6.40 -5.33
C ASN A 12 3.15 5.01 -4.93
N GLU A 13 3.68 4.27 -5.89
CA GLU A 13 4.28 2.96 -5.62
C GLU A 13 5.51 3.09 -4.72
N ALA A 14 6.38 4.05 -5.01
CA ALA A 14 7.58 4.27 -4.23
C ALA A 14 7.23 4.65 -2.79
N ALA A 15 6.24 5.51 -2.60
CA ALA A 15 5.77 5.91 -1.28
C ALA A 15 5.23 4.70 -0.49
N LEU A 16 4.44 3.86 -1.15
CA LEU A 16 3.89 2.67 -0.51
C LEU A 16 4.99 1.68 -0.11
N ARG A 17 5.97 1.47 -0.98
CA ARG A 17 7.11 0.61 -0.70
C ARG A 17 7.96 1.14 0.46
N ALA A 18 8.11 2.45 0.56
CA ALA A 18 8.84 3.08 1.65
C ALA A 18 8.16 2.88 3.00
N ILE A 19 6.83 2.86 3.02
CA ILE A 19 6.06 2.65 4.24
C ILE A 19 6.25 1.23 4.78
N PHE A 20 6.22 0.24 3.91
CA PHE A 20 6.26 -1.17 4.32
C PHE A 20 7.66 -1.78 4.34
N GLY A 21 8.63 -1.15 3.68
CA GLY A 21 10.02 -1.59 3.70
C GLY A 21 10.29 -2.81 2.82
N LEU A 22 11.56 -3.22 2.80
CA LEU A 22 12.04 -4.28 1.91
C LEU A 22 11.68 -5.70 2.37
N LYS A 23 11.35 -5.87 3.64
CA LYS A 23 11.04 -7.19 4.20
C LYS A 23 9.60 -7.62 3.95
N SER A 24 8.75 -6.70 3.56
CA SER A 24 7.36 -7.02 3.25
C SER A 24 7.25 -7.66 1.87
N LYS A 25 6.26 -8.52 1.70
CA LYS A 25 5.94 -9.10 0.40
C LYS A 25 4.80 -8.29 -0.20
N MET A 26 5.03 -7.77 -1.39
CA MET A 26 4.06 -6.92 -2.08
C MET A 26 3.71 -7.51 -3.43
N LYS A 27 2.41 -7.69 -3.66
CA LYS A 27 1.89 -8.11 -4.96
C LYS A 27 1.07 -6.98 -5.55
N MET A 28 1.28 -6.72 -6.83
CA MET A 28 0.61 -5.65 -7.54
C MET A 28 -0.26 -6.21 -8.67
N ARG A 29 -1.41 -5.60 -8.86
CA ARG A 29 -2.32 -5.94 -9.94
C ARG A 29 -2.87 -4.66 -10.55
N GLU A 30 -2.85 -4.54 -11.87
CA GLU A 30 -3.44 -3.39 -12.54
C GLU A 30 -4.95 -3.57 -12.67
N SER A 31 -5.69 -2.46 -12.59
CA SER A 31 -7.12 -2.47 -12.88
C SER A 31 -7.35 -2.65 -14.38
N SER A 32 -8.56 -3.03 -14.76
CA SER A 32 -8.93 -3.23 -16.16
C SER A 32 -8.81 -1.96 -17.00
N THR A 33 -8.95 -0.79 -16.37
CA THR A 33 -8.82 0.50 -17.05
C THR A 33 -7.39 1.03 -17.08
N GLY A 34 -6.48 0.42 -16.32
CA GLY A 34 -5.11 0.87 -16.20
C GLY A 34 -4.91 2.15 -15.40
N LYS A 35 -5.97 2.69 -14.79
CA LYS A 35 -5.89 3.93 -14.01
C LYS A 35 -5.47 3.72 -12.57
N TYR A 36 -5.66 2.52 -12.04
CA TYR A 36 -5.39 2.18 -10.66
C TYR A 36 -4.60 0.89 -10.58
N ARG A 37 -3.84 0.76 -9.49
CA ARG A 37 -3.14 -0.47 -9.17
C ARG A 37 -3.53 -0.93 -7.77
N SER A 38 -3.83 -2.20 -7.62
CA SER A 38 -4.10 -2.75 -6.30
C SER A 38 -2.84 -3.43 -5.76
N PHE A 39 -2.58 -3.23 -4.48
CA PHE A 39 -1.44 -3.81 -3.80
C PHE A 39 -1.91 -4.67 -2.66
N THR A 40 -1.40 -5.89 -2.60
CA THR A 40 -1.58 -6.78 -1.46
C THR A 40 -0.23 -6.92 -0.78
N ILE A 41 -0.17 -6.52 0.47
CA ILE A 41 1.09 -6.46 1.21
C ILE A 41 1.03 -7.37 2.41
N LEU A 42 1.97 -8.29 2.48
CA LEU A 42 2.20 -9.14 3.63
C LEU A 42 3.35 -8.57 4.43
N ASP A 43 3.03 -8.00 5.59
CA ASP A 43 4.01 -7.42 6.48
C ASP A 43 3.82 -8.01 7.88
N ARG A 44 4.93 -8.26 8.56
CA ARG A 44 4.88 -8.74 9.93
C ARG A 44 4.75 -7.55 10.87
N VAL A 45 3.56 -7.41 11.42
CA VAL A 45 3.31 -6.41 12.45
C VAL A 45 3.09 -7.12 13.77
N THR A 46 3.59 -6.55 14.85
CA THR A 46 3.55 -7.18 16.16
C THR A 46 2.38 -6.72 17.01
N GLY A 47 1.62 -5.74 16.56
CA GLY A 47 0.48 -5.25 17.33
C GLY A 47 -0.39 -4.29 16.55
N ALA A 48 -1.53 -3.94 17.15
CA ALA A 48 -2.50 -3.03 16.55
C ALA A 48 -1.92 -1.63 16.28
N ASP A 49 -1.01 -1.17 17.12
CA ASP A 49 -0.40 0.15 16.95
C ASP A 49 0.39 0.24 15.63
N GLU A 50 1.12 -0.82 15.28
CA GLU A 50 1.85 -0.85 14.03
C GLU A 50 0.90 -0.88 12.82
N VAL A 51 -0.21 -1.59 12.94
CA VAL A 51 -1.23 -1.62 11.90
C VAL A 51 -1.78 -0.21 11.66
N PHE A 52 -2.13 0.51 12.71
CA PHE A 52 -2.61 1.89 12.60
C PHE A 52 -1.56 2.82 12.01
N GLU A 53 -0.30 2.69 12.40
CA GLU A 53 0.79 3.48 11.85
C GLU A 53 0.92 3.27 10.33
N ARG A 54 0.81 2.03 9.87
CA ARG A 54 0.87 1.73 8.44
C ARG A 54 -0.29 2.36 7.68
N TYR A 55 -1.51 2.27 8.23
CA TYR A 55 -2.67 2.89 7.60
C TYR A 55 -2.59 4.41 7.60
N GLU A 56 -2.12 5.02 8.67
CA GLU A 56 -1.95 6.47 8.73
C GLU A 56 -0.93 6.96 7.70
N ALA A 57 0.20 6.27 7.60
CA ALA A 57 1.23 6.61 6.63
C ALA A 57 0.71 6.45 5.20
N ALA A 58 -0.01 5.36 4.93
CA ALA A 58 -0.58 5.12 3.60
C ALA A 58 -1.65 6.14 3.24
N ALA A 59 -2.42 6.61 4.21
CA ALA A 59 -3.48 7.60 3.98
C ALA A 59 -2.95 8.94 3.46
N LYS A 60 -1.66 9.21 3.63
CA LYS A 60 -1.02 10.41 3.10
C LYS A 60 -0.80 10.35 1.59
N ILE A 61 -0.91 9.18 0.99
CA ILE A 61 -0.76 9.04 -0.46
C ILE A 61 -2.05 9.53 -1.13
N PRO A 62 -1.95 10.51 -2.06
CA PRO A 62 -3.15 11.06 -2.70
C PRO A 62 -3.93 9.99 -3.45
N GLY A 63 -5.23 9.94 -3.20
CA GLY A 63 -6.15 9.04 -3.91
C GLY A 63 -6.09 7.57 -3.48
N ILE A 64 -5.36 7.23 -2.41
CA ILE A 64 -5.27 5.85 -1.95
C ILE A 64 -6.59 5.41 -1.31
N ILE A 65 -6.95 4.15 -1.56
CA ILE A 65 -8.12 3.51 -0.95
C ILE A 65 -7.64 2.29 -0.18
N ALA A 66 -7.92 2.25 1.10
CA ALA A 66 -7.63 1.09 1.93
C ALA A 66 -8.82 0.13 1.91
N LEU A 67 -8.53 -1.13 1.70
CA LEU A 67 -9.56 -2.18 1.67
C LEU A 67 -9.57 -3.05 2.94
#